data_abdac49ee1d897115a9d77ec63da8b88
#
_entry.id   abdac49ee1d897115a9d77ec63da8b88
#
_cell.length_a   1.000
_cell.length_b   1.000
_cell.length_c   1.000
_cell.angle_alpha   90.00
_cell.angle_beta   90.00
_cell.angle_gamma   90.00
#
_symmetry.space_group_name_H-M   'P 1'
#
loop_
_entity.id
_entity.type
_entity.pdbx_description
1 polymer ?
#
loop_
_entity_poly.entity_id
_entity_poly.type
_entity_poly.pdbx_seq_one_letter_code
_entity_poly.pdbx_strand_id
1 'polypeptide(L)'
;YLQIDETSNTVTKADVAKPRMMLGKVAGGAVRLAETGTDGVLGLCEGIETGLAAMTACPDLAVWATLSTTNLEQVHLPPEATRIFILADHDASGAGSRAAETAARRLRSEDRTVSIAMPPKEGEDFNDLLLRKGPDAVAEAIQSAQWNDAEDEIEPEITGRHLPIGFVQPATSLPSLRADEGDLSRAVDRAWSLLLTANQPPWLFRSAGLPTWIVPDDEGRPFASTVTEERLRYMLARIALWRRVGRTGELIPTSPPTALIKSLLATPDPGLPILSGIVTTPVFGLGGTLLTEPGYHPDARLLYHAIPGFKMPSVPEQPTLEQITDARNLLQDDLLGDFPFTSLAERAHAISLLLLGFVRALINGSTPLHLIEKPSPGTGATLMVDAISTILTGTGTLVMTESRDDEEWRKRITAKLRQIPAIVLIDNQRGKLDSPALAAALTAPFWEDRILGISETIRLPIRCTWIATGNNPEFSNEMARR
;
A
#
# COMPACT_ATOMS: atom_id res chain seq x y z
N TYR A 1 -38.45 -9.94 -13.75
CA TYR A 1 -39.88 -9.87 -13.68
C TYR A 1 -40.30 -8.40 -13.75
N LEU A 2 -41.31 -8.12 -14.65
CA LEU A 2 -41.90 -6.81 -14.83
C LEU A 2 -43.36 -6.85 -14.38
N GLN A 3 -43.83 -5.75 -13.82
CA GLN A 3 -45.25 -5.55 -13.44
C GLN A 3 -45.78 -4.37 -14.25
N ILE A 4 -46.97 -4.56 -14.81
CA ILE A 4 -47.69 -3.49 -15.52
C ILE A 4 -48.66 -2.86 -14.52
N ASP A 5 -48.55 -1.56 -14.33
CA ASP A 5 -49.57 -0.78 -13.64
C ASP A 5 -50.67 -0.48 -14.64
N GLU A 6 -51.79 -1.16 -14.49
CA GLU A 6 -52.94 -1.03 -15.40
C GLU A 6 -53.60 0.36 -15.37
N THR A 7 -53.34 1.15 -14.31
CA THR A 7 -53.90 2.49 -14.15
C THR A 7 -53.10 3.55 -14.87
N SER A 8 -51.77 3.47 -14.82
CA SER A 8 -50.86 4.41 -15.45
C SER A 8 -50.28 3.90 -16.78
N ASN A 9 -50.53 2.66 -17.15
CA ASN A 9 -49.94 1.94 -18.29
C ASN A 9 -48.40 1.97 -18.28
N THR A 10 -47.82 2.03 -17.06
CA THR A 10 -46.37 1.99 -16.91
C THR A 10 -45.88 0.61 -16.54
N VAL A 11 -44.67 0.26 -17.04
CA VAL A 11 -44.00 -1.00 -16.74
C VAL A 11 -42.95 -0.74 -15.67
N THR A 12 -43.04 -1.42 -14.54
CA THR A 12 -42.08 -1.31 -13.44
C THR A 12 -41.51 -2.66 -13.05
N LYS A 13 -40.43 -2.69 -12.28
CA LYS A 13 -39.95 -3.94 -11.70
C LYS A 13 -40.98 -4.51 -10.74
N ALA A 14 -41.28 -5.81 -10.87
CA ALA A 14 -42.19 -6.49 -9.98
C ALA A 14 -41.65 -6.47 -8.53
N ASP A 15 -42.56 -6.25 -7.58
CA ASP A 15 -42.28 -6.30 -6.13
C ASP A 15 -42.18 -7.76 -5.67
N VAL A 16 -41.06 -8.41 -5.96
CA VAL A 16 -40.73 -9.79 -5.61
C VAL A 16 -39.31 -9.87 -5.05
N ALA A 17 -39.02 -10.83 -4.18
CA ALA A 17 -37.74 -10.96 -3.48
C ALA A 17 -36.51 -11.03 -4.41
N LYS A 18 -36.68 -11.49 -5.66
CA LYS A 18 -35.63 -11.53 -6.70
C LYS A 18 -36.25 -11.11 -8.05
N PRO A 19 -36.36 -9.79 -8.30
CA PRO A 19 -36.97 -9.30 -9.54
C PRO A 19 -36.11 -9.53 -10.78
N ARG A 20 -34.80 -9.79 -10.61
CA ARG A 20 -33.85 -10.13 -11.68
C ARG A 20 -33.32 -11.55 -11.48
N MET A 21 -33.41 -12.37 -12.50
CA MET A 21 -32.84 -13.73 -12.53
C MET A 21 -32.19 -13.96 -13.87
N MET A 22 -31.03 -14.61 -13.88
CA MET A 22 -30.34 -15.04 -15.09
C MET A 22 -30.41 -16.55 -15.20
N LEU A 23 -30.60 -17.07 -16.42
CA LEU A 23 -30.64 -18.49 -16.72
C LEU A 23 -29.53 -18.84 -17.71
N GLY A 24 -28.67 -19.82 -17.38
CA GLY A 24 -27.60 -20.29 -18.25
C GLY A 24 -26.24 -19.62 -18.00
N LYS A 25 -25.28 -19.84 -18.92
CA LYS A 25 -23.96 -19.24 -18.88
C LYS A 25 -24.02 -17.81 -19.39
N VAL A 26 -23.77 -16.85 -18.52
CA VAL A 26 -23.84 -15.41 -18.83
C VAL A 26 -22.44 -14.79 -18.98
N ALA A 27 -21.42 -15.40 -18.38
CA ALA A 27 -20.06 -14.88 -18.39
C ALA A 27 -19.52 -14.73 -19.83
N GLY A 28 -19.07 -13.52 -20.16
CA GLY A 28 -18.56 -13.17 -21.49
C GLY A 28 -19.65 -12.92 -22.56
N GLY A 29 -20.93 -13.12 -22.22
CA GLY A 29 -22.05 -12.89 -23.15
C GLY A 29 -22.66 -11.49 -23.02
N ALA A 30 -23.49 -11.08 -24.00
CA ALA A 30 -24.27 -9.87 -23.95
C ALA A 30 -25.62 -10.06 -24.63
N VAL A 31 -26.60 -9.26 -24.26
CA VAL A 31 -27.85 -9.11 -25.01
C VAL A 31 -27.57 -8.18 -26.21
N ARG A 32 -27.65 -8.70 -27.39
CA ARG A 32 -27.48 -7.93 -28.63
C ARG A 32 -28.77 -7.20 -28.94
N LEU A 33 -28.79 -5.89 -28.73
CA LEU A 33 -29.96 -5.07 -29.07
C LEU A 33 -30.02 -4.75 -30.53
N ALA A 34 -28.87 -4.77 -31.23
CA ALA A 34 -28.75 -4.71 -32.68
C ALA A 34 -27.53 -5.52 -33.16
N GLU A 35 -27.51 -5.91 -34.42
CA GLU A 35 -26.33 -6.50 -35.07
C GLU A 35 -25.25 -5.44 -35.26
N THR A 36 -23.98 -5.83 -35.14
CA THR A 36 -22.84 -4.94 -35.38
C THR A 36 -22.87 -4.40 -36.82
N GLY A 37 -22.76 -3.09 -36.97
CA GLY A 37 -22.73 -2.45 -38.27
C GLY A 37 -21.46 -2.78 -39.05
N THR A 38 -21.50 -2.53 -40.38
CA THR A 38 -20.34 -2.74 -41.27
C THR A 38 -19.21 -1.72 -41.07
N ASP A 39 -19.45 -0.67 -40.29
CA ASP A 39 -18.50 0.38 -39.90
C ASP A 39 -17.61 -0.01 -38.71
N GLY A 40 -17.89 -1.18 -38.12
CA GLY A 40 -17.14 -1.70 -36.97
C GLY A 40 -17.40 -0.99 -35.65
N VAL A 41 -18.40 -0.11 -35.58
CA VAL A 41 -18.74 0.63 -34.35
C VAL A 41 -19.76 -0.14 -33.50
N LEU A 42 -19.50 -0.27 -32.19
CA LEU A 42 -20.39 -0.97 -31.26
C LEU A 42 -20.44 -0.25 -29.91
N GLY A 43 -21.66 -0.01 -29.40
CA GLY A 43 -21.90 0.44 -28.05
C GLY A 43 -21.95 -0.74 -27.06
N LEU A 44 -21.37 -0.59 -25.89
CA LEU A 44 -21.47 -1.52 -24.77
C LEU A 44 -22.05 -0.80 -23.57
N CYS A 45 -23.02 -1.38 -22.89
CA CYS A 45 -23.61 -0.84 -21.66
C CYS A 45 -23.87 -1.96 -20.66
N GLU A 46 -24.14 -1.59 -19.39
CA GLU A 46 -24.60 -2.55 -18.40
C GLU A 46 -26.07 -2.89 -18.58
N GLY A 47 -26.93 -1.88 -18.60
CA GLY A 47 -28.39 -2.02 -18.62
C GLY A 47 -28.98 -2.05 -20.04
N ILE A 48 -30.08 -2.79 -20.23
CA ILE A 48 -30.83 -2.78 -21.48
C ILE A 48 -31.47 -1.40 -21.70
N GLU A 49 -31.94 -0.76 -20.64
CA GLU A 49 -32.54 0.57 -20.66
C GLU A 49 -31.56 1.62 -21.15
N THR A 50 -30.33 1.61 -20.63
CA THR A 50 -29.20 2.45 -21.08
C THR A 50 -28.92 2.24 -22.58
N GLY A 51 -28.91 0.97 -23.02
CA GLY A 51 -28.70 0.63 -24.42
C GLY A 51 -29.79 1.13 -25.35
N LEU A 52 -31.05 0.98 -24.96
CA LEU A 52 -32.19 1.45 -25.76
C LEU A 52 -32.27 2.99 -25.80
N ALA A 53 -31.89 3.67 -24.71
CA ALA A 53 -31.79 5.13 -24.68
C ALA A 53 -30.72 5.64 -25.67
N ALA A 54 -29.56 5.00 -25.71
CA ALA A 54 -28.50 5.33 -26.66
C ALA A 54 -28.92 5.09 -28.11
N MET A 55 -29.57 3.97 -28.41
CA MET A 55 -30.08 3.66 -29.74
C MET A 55 -31.23 4.59 -30.17
N THR A 56 -32.04 5.07 -29.26
CA THR A 56 -33.06 6.07 -29.54
C THR A 56 -32.45 7.42 -29.95
N ALA A 57 -31.33 7.81 -29.32
CA ALA A 57 -30.62 9.03 -29.63
C ALA A 57 -29.67 8.92 -30.82
N CYS A 58 -29.08 7.74 -31.02
CA CYS A 58 -28.14 7.43 -32.09
C CYS A 58 -28.64 6.17 -32.85
N PRO A 59 -29.57 6.27 -33.80
CA PRO A 59 -30.19 5.10 -34.44
C PRO A 59 -29.21 4.21 -35.23
N ASP A 60 -28.08 4.76 -35.66
CA ASP A 60 -27.05 4.03 -36.39
C ASP A 60 -26.07 3.30 -35.48
N LEU A 61 -26.12 3.53 -34.14
CA LEU A 61 -25.25 2.88 -33.15
C LEU A 61 -25.84 1.52 -32.74
N ALA A 62 -25.18 0.44 -33.15
CA ALA A 62 -25.48 -0.88 -32.61
C ALA A 62 -25.05 -0.94 -31.12
N VAL A 63 -25.89 -1.49 -30.24
CA VAL A 63 -25.56 -1.56 -28.79
C VAL A 63 -25.78 -2.98 -28.25
N TRP A 64 -24.86 -3.43 -27.39
CA TRP A 64 -24.96 -4.67 -26.64
C TRP A 64 -25.00 -4.39 -25.14
N ALA A 65 -25.94 -5.02 -24.42
CA ALA A 65 -26.07 -4.89 -22.98
C ALA A 65 -25.48 -6.12 -22.27
N THR A 66 -24.55 -5.89 -21.36
CA THR A 66 -23.78 -6.95 -20.67
C THR A 66 -24.44 -7.44 -19.38
N LEU A 67 -25.48 -6.76 -18.91
CA LEU A 67 -26.33 -7.06 -17.74
C LEU A 67 -25.66 -6.95 -16.37
N SER A 68 -24.34 -6.74 -16.30
CA SER A 68 -23.61 -6.45 -15.07
C SER A 68 -22.25 -5.83 -15.36
N THR A 69 -21.71 -5.07 -14.39
CA THR A 69 -20.36 -4.50 -14.41
C THR A 69 -19.29 -5.58 -14.62
N THR A 70 -19.36 -6.69 -13.89
CA THR A 70 -18.40 -7.80 -14.01
C THR A 70 -18.43 -8.41 -15.43
N ASN A 71 -19.59 -8.48 -16.06
CA ASN A 71 -19.69 -9.04 -17.38
C ASN A 71 -19.27 -8.04 -18.46
N LEU A 72 -19.40 -6.74 -18.22
CA LEU A 72 -18.83 -5.68 -19.06
C LEU A 72 -17.30 -5.84 -19.16
N GLU A 73 -16.64 -6.14 -18.05
CA GLU A 73 -15.19 -6.39 -18.01
C GLU A 73 -14.75 -7.63 -18.81
N GLN A 74 -15.64 -8.61 -19.02
CA GLN A 74 -15.32 -9.93 -19.59
C GLN A 74 -16.00 -10.23 -20.92
N VAL A 75 -16.80 -9.32 -21.46
CA VAL A 75 -17.60 -9.55 -22.68
C VAL A 75 -16.71 -9.91 -23.88
N HIS A 76 -17.14 -10.94 -24.63
CA HIS A 76 -16.48 -11.36 -25.86
C HIS A 76 -17.12 -10.65 -27.05
N LEU A 77 -16.31 -9.93 -27.80
CA LEU A 77 -16.76 -9.18 -28.98
C LEU A 77 -16.27 -9.83 -30.26
N PRO A 78 -17.04 -9.70 -31.33
CA PRO A 78 -16.65 -10.22 -32.65
C PRO A 78 -15.46 -9.39 -33.18
N PRO A 79 -14.62 -9.99 -34.07
CA PRO A 79 -13.45 -9.30 -34.64
C PRO A 79 -13.79 -8.02 -35.40
N GLU A 80 -15.00 -7.94 -35.95
CA GLU A 80 -15.49 -6.82 -36.75
C GLU A 80 -15.72 -5.56 -35.88
N ALA A 81 -15.99 -5.70 -34.57
CA ALA A 81 -16.20 -4.59 -33.69
C ALA A 81 -14.85 -3.97 -33.29
N THR A 82 -14.33 -3.05 -34.08
CA THR A 82 -13.03 -2.42 -33.91
C THR A 82 -13.06 -1.11 -33.14
N ARG A 83 -14.23 -0.44 -33.08
CA ARG A 83 -14.45 0.84 -32.42
C ARG A 83 -15.58 0.70 -31.40
N ILE A 84 -15.29 0.89 -30.13
CA ILE A 84 -16.22 0.58 -29.03
C ILE A 84 -16.56 1.84 -28.23
N PHE A 85 -17.84 2.16 -28.13
CA PHE A 85 -18.35 3.09 -27.12
C PHE A 85 -18.75 2.32 -25.87
N ILE A 86 -18.14 2.59 -24.72
CA ILE A 86 -18.62 2.10 -23.43
C ILE A 86 -19.55 3.17 -22.84
N LEU A 87 -20.83 2.85 -22.73
CA LEU A 87 -21.87 3.73 -22.17
C LEU A 87 -21.96 3.44 -20.69
N ALA A 88 -21.22 4.17 -19.88
CA ALA A 88 -21.11 3.95 -18.46
C ALA A 88 -22.16 4.73 -17.68
N ASP A 89 -22.70 4.15 -16.60
CA ASP A 89 -23.55 4.83 -15.64
C ASP A 89 -22.71 5.75 -14.77
N HIS A 90 -23.21 6.95 -14.48
CA HIS A 90 -22.54 7.94 -13.61
C HIS A 90 -23.03 7.79 -12.17
N ASP A 91 -22.78 6.65 -11.55
CA ASP A 91 -23.21 6.36 -10.19
C ASP A 91 -22.29 7.01 -9.13
N ALA A 92 -22.87 7.40 -7.98
CA ALA A 92 -22.13 8.02 -6.87
C ALA A 92 -21.09 7.09 -6.23
N SER A 93 -21.19 5.77 -6.43
CA SER A 93 -20.22 4.78 -5.94
C SER A 93 -18.98 4.67 -6.85
N GLY A 94 -19.08 5.16 -8.08
CA GLY A 94 -18.08 5.04 -9.12
C GLY A 94 -17.87 3.60 -9.63
N ALA A 95 -18.78 2.69 -9.36
CA ALA A 95 -18.66 1.29 -9.78
C ALA A 95 -18.76 1.14 -11.30
N GLY A 96 -19.70 1.85 -11.93
CA GLY A 96 -19.88 1.89 -13.38
C GLY A 96 -18.64 2.46 -14.07
N SER A 97 -18.11 3.57 -13.59
CA SER A 97 -16.90 4.18 -14.15
C SER A 97 -15.68 3.25 -14.07
N ARG A 98 -15.44 2.60 -12.92
CA ARG A 98 -14.32 1.65 -12.76
C ARG A 98 -14.45 0.43 -13.67
N ALA A 99 -15.66 -0.12 -13.81
CA ALA A 99 -15.90 -1.24 -14.71
C ALA A 99 -15.68 -0.84 -16.19
N ALA A 100 -16.14 0.36 -16.58
CA ALA A 100 -15.93 0.91 -17.90
C ALA A 100 -14.44 1.09 -18.23
N GLU A 101 -13.66 1.65 -17.31
CA GLU A 101 -12.20 1.80 -17.46
C GLU A 101 -11.49 0.45 -17.56
N THR A 102 -11.88 -0.52 -16.73
CA THR A 102 -11.32 -1.88 -16.78
C THR A 102 -11.62 -2.57 -18.12
N ALA A 103 -12.88 -2.50 -18.58
CA ALA A 103 -13.28 -3.00 -19.88
C ALA A 103 -12.54 -2.29 -21.02
N ALA A 104 -12.42 -0.96 -20.98
CA ALA A 104 -11.72 -0.17 -21.98
C ALA A 104 -10.25 -0.57 -22.10
N ARG A 105 -9.56 -0.73 -20.97
CA ARG A 105 -8.16 -1.16 -20.94
C ARG A 105 -7.97 -2.53 -21.59
N ARG A 106 -8.83 -3.49 -21.26
CA ARG A 106 -8.79 -4.82 -21.88
C ARG A 106 -9.04 -4.75 -23.38
N LEU A 107 -10.09 -4.05 -23.81
CA LEU A 107 -10.46 -3.95 -25.23
C LEU A 107 -9.39 -3.24 -26.08
N ARG A 108 -8.70 -2.23 -25.51
CA ARG A 108 -7.54 -1.60 -26.16
C ARG A 108 -6.36 -2.58 -26.30
N SER A 109 -6.15 -3.46 -25.31
CA SER A 109 -5.12 -4.51 -25.42
C SER A 109 -5.45 -5.58 -26.49
N GLU A 110 -6.69 -5.59 -26.97
CA GLU A 110 -7.16 -6.41 -28.10
C GLU A 110 -7.15 -5.65 -29.45
N ASP A 111 -6.36 -4.56 -29.55
CA ASP A 111 -6.23 -3.68 -30.72
C ASP A 111 -7.56 -3.00 -31.14
N ARG A 112 -8.41 -2.61 -30.17
CA ARG A 112 -9.65 -1.88 -30.42
C ARG A 112 -9.53 -0.43 -29.99
N THR A 113 -10.12 0.49 -30.75
CA THR A 113 -10.28 1.89 -30.35
C THR A 113 -11.48 2.00 -29.41
N VAL A 114 -11.30 2.59 -28.20
CA VAL A 114 -12.36 2.62 -27.19
C VAL A 114 -12.58 4.02 -26.66
N SER A 115 -13.83 4.45 -26.64
CA SER A 115 -14.30 5.69 -26.03
C SER A 115 -15.27 5.38 -24.88
N ILE A 116 -15.20 6.15 -23.79
CA ILE A 116 -16.13 6.03 -22.65
C ILE A 116 -17.04 7.27 -22.65
N ALA A 117 -18.34 7.04 -22.76
CA ALA A 117 -19.35 8.07 -22.63
C ALA A 117 -20.10 7.92 -21.31
N MET A 118 -20.39 9.03 -20.64
CA MET A 118 -21.16 9.07 -19.39
C MET A 118 -22.15 10.24 -19.40
N PRO A 119 -23.31 10.10 -18.73
CA PRO A 119 -24.19 11.25 -18.47
C PRO A 119 -23.45 12.33 -17.67
N PRO A 120 -23.71 13.63 -17.93
CA PRO A 120 -22.96 14.73 -17.30
C PRO A 120 -23.28 14.93 -15.81
N LYS A 121 -24.33 14.31 -15.30
CA LYS A 121 -24.76 14.48 -13.91
C LYS A 121 -24.60 13.20 -13.12
N GLU A 122 -23.92 13.30 -11.97
CA GLU A 122 -23.77 12.20 -11.02
C GLU A 122 -25.13 11.65 -10.56
N GLY A 123 -25.25 10.32 -10.50
CA GLY A 123 -26.45 9.60 -10.12
C GLY A 123 -27.41 9.35 -11.28
N GLU A 124 -27.05 9.66 -12.54
CA GLU A 124 -27.88 9.43 -13.73
C GLU A 124 -27.27 8.33 -14.64
N ASP A 125 -28.15 7.57 -15.29
CA ASP A 125 -27.84 6.74 -16.45
C ASP A 125 -28.30 7.42 -17.76
N PHE A 126 -28.05 6.82 -18.91
CA PHE A 126 -28.46 7.40 -20.20
C PHE A 126 -29.98 7.39 -20.41
N ASN A 127 -30.71 6.50 -19.74
CA ASN A 127 -32.17 6.51 -19.76
C ASN A 127 -32.72 7.71 -18.96
N ASP A 128 -32.14 8.00 -17.80
CA ASP A 128 -32.47 9.19 -17.00
C ASP A 128 -32.19 10.48 -17.79
N LEU A 129 -31.04 10.55 -18.48
CA LEU A 129 -30.67 11.67 -19.34
C LEU A 129 -31.68 11.85 -20.49
N LEU A 130 -32.06 10.73 -21.15
CA LEU A 130 -33.06 10.72 -22.23
C LEU A 130 -34.41 11.28 -21.74
N LEU A 131 -34.91 10.78 -20.60
CA LEU A 131 -36.18 11.20 -20.04
C LEU A 131 -36.18 12.67 -19.60
N ARG A 132 -35.05 13.18 -19.10
CA ARG A 132 -34.94 14.54 -18.57
C ARG A 132 -34.67 15.58 -19.66
N LYS A 133 -33.81 15.31 -20.64
CA LYS A 133 -33.31 16.29 -21.62
C LYS A 133 -33.58 15.91 -23.08
N GLY A 134 -34.10 14.72 -23.36
CA GLY A 134 -34.39 14.25 -24.71
C GLY A 134 -33.18 13.62 -25.43
N PRO A 135 -33.43 13.12 -26.67
CA PRO A 135 -32.45 12.36 -27.43
C PRO A 135 -31.20 13.18 -27.83
N ASP A 136 -31.35 14.48 -28.11
CA ASP A 136 -30.23 15.32 -28.53
C ASP A 136 -29.13 15.38 -27.44
N ALA A 137 -29.53 15.46 -26.16
CA ALA A 137 -28.57 15.51 -25.06
C ALA A 137 -27.83 14.17 -24.85
N VAL A 138 -28.48 13.06 -25.14
CA VAL A 138 -27.84 11.72 -25.12
C VAL A 138 -26.86 11.60 -26.28
N ALA A 139 -27.26 12.01 -27.50
CA ALA A 139 -26.39 12.02 -28.67
C ALA A 139 -25.15 12.91 -28.46
N GLU A 140 -25.33 14.09 -27.89
CA GLU A 140 -24.23 15.01 -27.53
C GLU A 140 -23.26 14.35 -26.53
N ALA A 141 -23.76 13.69 -25.48
CA ALA A 141 -22.91 13.02 -24.49
C ALA A 141 -22.11 11.85 -25.07
N ILE A 142 -22.69 11.09 -26.04
CA ILE A 142 -22.01 10.01 -26.73
C ILE A 142 -20.98 10.56 -27.74
N GLN A 143 -21.34 11.57 -28.52
CA GLN A 143 -20.49 12.15 -29.56
C GLN A 143 -19.34 13.00 -29.00
N SER A 144 -19.53 13.59 -27.82
CA SER A 144 -18.48 14.37 -27.14
C SER A 144 -17.43 13.48 -26.48
N ALA A 145 -17.69 12.19 -26.34
CA ALA A 145 -16.72 11.27 -25.78
C ALA A 145 -15.54 11.11 -26.77
N GLN A 146 -14.34 11.42 -26.29
CA GLN A 146 -13.14 11.37 -27.12
C GLN A 146 -12.73 9.95 -27.45
N TRP A 147 -12.36 9.71 -28.71
CA TRP A 147 -11.71 8.48 -29.13
C TRP A 147 -10.25 8.55 -28.67
N ASN A 148 -9.88 7.67 -27.77
CA ASN A 148 -8.47 7.48 -27.42
C ASN A 148 -7.94 6.36 -28.31
N ASP A 149 -7.20 6.72 -29.35
CA ASP A 149 -6.42 5.79 -30.15
C ASP A 149 -5.31 5.18 -29.25
N ALA A 150 -4.82 4.00 -29.61
CA ALA A 150 -3.85 3.24 -28.82
C ALA A 150 -2.49 3.95 -28.61
N GLU A 151 -2.31 5.16 -29.14
CA GLU A 151 -1.10 5.98 -29.01
C GLU A 151 -1.16 7.07 -27.95
N ASP A 152 -2.32 7.37 -27.36
CA ASP A 152 -2.33 8.13 -26.12
C ASP A 152 -1.83 7.18 -25.02
N GLU A 153 -0.53 7.25 -24.75
CA GLU A 153 0.07 6.74 -23.53
C GLU A 153 -0.76 7.31 -22.36
N ILE A 154 -1.77 6.54 -21.93
CA ILE A 154 -2.29 6.69 -20.59
C ILE A 154 -1.07 6.33 -19.74
N GLU A 155 -0.29 7.34 -19.34
CA GLU A 155 0.48 7.16 -18.13
C GLU A 155 -0.53 6.68 -17.09
N PRO A 156 -0.49 5.40 -16.67
CA PRO A 156 -1.33 5.01 -15.57
C PRO A 156 -0.96 5.97 -14.46
N GLU A 157 -1.91 6.75 -13.97
CA GLU A 157 -1.79 7.39 -12.68
C GLU A 157 -1.59 6.23 -11.69
N ILE A 158 -0.34 5.82 -11.57
CA ILE A 158 0.07 4.86 -10.58
C ILE A 158 -0.08 5.63 -9.29
N THR A 159 -1.30 5.56 -8.76
CA THR A 159 -1.56 5.97 -7.39
C THR A 159 -0.44 5.35 -6.58
N GLY A 160 0.40 6.18 -5.96
CA GLY A 160 1.70 5.83 -5.38
C GLY A 160 1.71 4.74 -4.29
N ARG A 161 0.62 3.97 -4.18
CA ARG A 161 0.42 2.88 -3.21
C ARG A 161 1.32 1.64 -3.43
N HIS A 162 2.02 1.54 -4.55
CA HIS A 162 2.86 0.37 -4.85
C HIS A 162 4.34 0.70 -5.03
N LEU A 163 4.72 1.97 -4.93
CA LEU A 163 6.11 2.41 -5.06
C LEU A 163 6.77 2.52 -3.68
N PRO A 164 8.07 2.24 -3.58
CA PRO A 164 8.82 2.48 -2.35
C PRO A 164 8.76 3.95 -1.94
N ILE A 165 8.67 4.20 -0.64
CA ILE A 165 8.76 5.55 -0.08
C ILE A 165 10.13 6.15 -0.47
N GLY A 166 10.10 7.37 -1.01
CA GLY A 166 11.30 8.06 -1.49
C GLY A 166 11.64 7.78 -2.96
N PHE A 167 10.97 6.83 -3.64
CA PHE A 167 11.17 6.64 -5.07
C PHE A 167 10.58 7.80 -5.86
N VAL A 168 11.43 8.41 -6.70
CA VAL A 168 11.02 9.43 -7.66
C VAL A 168 11.24 8.88 -9.05
N GLN A 169 10.18 8.84 -9.85
CA GLN A 169 10.31 8.37 -11.24
C GLN A 169 11.16 9.35 -12.03
N PRO A 170 12.18 8.86 -12.80
CA PRO A 170 12.97 9.75 -13.64
C PRO A 170 12.09 10.51 -14.63
N ALA A 171 12.19 11.84 -14.66
CA ALA A 171 11.36 12.74 -15.48
C ALA A 171 11.78 12.83 -16.95
N THR A 172 12.93 12.27 -17.33
CA THR A 172 13.51 12.34 -18.68
C THR A 172 13.79 10.94 -19.22
N SER A 173 14.09 10.85 -20.52
CA SER A 173 14.32 9.59 -21.23
C SER A 173 15.10 8.54 -20.43
N LEU A 174 14.46 7.40 -20.18
CA LEU A 174 15.08 6.30 -19.45
C LEU A 174 16.30 5.75 -20.21
N PRO A 175 17.38 5.40 -19.50
CA PRO A 175 18.55 4.77 -20.12
C PRO A 175 18.17 3.39 -20.69
N SER A 176 18.76 3.04 -21.84
CA SER A 176 18.53 1.74 -22.49
C SER A 176 19.56 0.71 -22.06
N LEU A 177 19.09 -0.45 -21.62
CA LEU A 177 19.91 -1.61 -21.26
C LEU A 177 19.66 -2.81 -22.17
N ARG A 178 20.73 -3.57 -22.43
CA ARG A 178 20.65 -4.81 -23.22
C ARG A 178 20.26 -5.99 -22.32
N ALA A 179 19.15 -6.64 -22.65
CA ALA A 179 18.71 -7.85 -21.94
C ALA A 179 19.45 -9.11 -22.41
N ASP A 180 20.06 -9.06 -23.57
CA ASP A 180 20.82 -10.13 -24.21
C ASP A 180 22.36 -9.88 -24.12
N GLU A 181 22.82 -9.13 -23.11
CA GLU A 181 24.24 -8.98 -22.79
C GLU A 181 24.83 -10.37 -22.44
N GLY A 182 25.81 -10.82 -23.22
CA GLY A 182 26.44 -12.12 -23.02
C GLY A 182 27.32 -12.20 -21.77
N ASP A 183 27.83 -11.07 -21.31
CA ASP A 183 28.64 -10.95 -20.08
C ASP A 183 27.73 -10.60 -18.89
N LEU A 184 27.36 -11.60 -18.10
CA LEU A 184 26.50 -11.44 -16.94
C LEU A 184 27.12 -10.52 -15.86
N SER A 185 28.43 -10.60 -15.63
CA SER A 185 29.10 -9.74 -14.65
C SER A 185 28.96 -8.27 -15.01
N ARG A 186 29.27 -7.94 -16.26
CA ARG A 186 29.13 -6.59 -16.81
C ARG A 186 27.68 -6.10 -16.78
N ALA A 187 26.72 -6.99 -17.07
CA ALA A 187 25.30 -6.65 -17.00
C ALA A 187 24.87 -6.33 -15.56
N VAL A 188 25.36 -7.09 -14.56
CA VAL A 188 25.10 -6.86 -13.13
C VAL A 188 25.70 -5.52 -12.68
N ASP A 189 26.95 -5.24 -13.03
CA ASP A 189 27.61 -3.98 -12.65
C ASP A 189 26.88 -2.75 -13.22
N ARG A 190 26.46 -2.83 -14.48
CA ARG A 190 25.67 -1.77 -15.11
C ARG A 190 24.31 -1.57 -14.46
N ALA A 191 23.61 -2.66 -14.16
CA ALA A 191 22.30 -2.59 -13.53
C ALA A 191 22.41 -2.03 -12.09
N TRP A 192 23.44 -2.41 -11.31
CA TRP A 192 23.71 -1.81 -10.01
C TRP A 192 24.09 -0.34 -10.10
N SER A 193 24.95 0.05 -11.03
CA SER A 193 25.27 1.47 -11.27
C SER A 193 24.03 2.30 -11.54
N LEU A 194 23.11 1.76 -12.35
CA LEU A 194 21.83 2.43 -12.64
C LEU A 194 20.92 2.51 -11.42
N LEU A 195 20.78 1.40 -10.67
CA LEU A 195 19.99 1.37 -9.43
C LEU A 195 20.52 2.38 -8.42
N LEU A 196 21.82 2.46 -8.20
CA LEU A 196 22.45 3.39 -7.27
C LEU A 196 22.28 4.84 -7.71
N THR A 197 22.36 5.11 -9.02
CA THR A 197 22.07 6.45 -9.57
C THR A 197 20.61 6.85 -9.37
N ALA A 198 19.68 5.93 -9.61
CA ALA A 198 18.25 6.16 -9.41
C ALA A 198 17.86 6.18 -7.92
N ASN A 199 18.75 5.76 -7.02
CA ASN A 199 18.52 5.73 -5.57
C ASN A 199 18.86 7.08 -4.88
N GLN A 200 18.49 8.18 -5.50
CA GLN A 200 18.69 9.54 -5.00
C GLN A 200 17.38 10.36 -5.15
N PRO A 201 16.68 10.67 -4.04
CA PRO A 201 16.98 10.30 -2.64
C PRO A 201 16.84 8.77 -2.39
N PRO A 202 17.48 8.23 -1.32
CA PRO A 202 17.47 6.80 -1.07
C PRO A 202 16.08 6.23 -0.83
N TRP A 203 15.69 5.24 -1.61
CA TRP A 203 14.46 4.45 -1.49
C TRP A 203 14.74 2.94 -1.40
N LEU A 204 15.96 2.52 -1.78
CA LEU A 204 16.45 1.16 -1.70
C LEU A 204 17.64 1.14 -0.73
N PHE A 205 17.57 0.25 0.23
CA PHE A 205 18.51 0.15 1.35
C PHE A 205 19.06 -1.26 1.47
N ARG A 206 20.06 -1.45 2.34
CA ARG A 206 20.48 -2.73 2.84
C ARG A 206 20.12 -2.85 4.32
N SER A 207 19.33 -3.86 4.67
CA SER A 207 19.01 -4.19 6.06
C SER A 207 19.24 -5.67 6.30
N ALA A 208 19.95 -6.02 7.37
CA ALA A 208 20.33 -7.39 7.70
C ALA A 208 21.00 -8.15 6.54
N GLY A 209 21.81 -7.46 5.72
CA GLY A 209 22.47 -8.04 4.55
C GLY A 209 21.63 -8.11 3.28
N LEU A 210 20.33 -7.84 3.35
CA LEU A 210 19.41 -8.00 2.22
C LEU A 210 18.97 -6.64 1.63
N PRO A 211 18.78 -6.55 0.31
CA PRO A 211 18.13 -5.40 -0.31
C PRO A 211 16.72 -5.21 0.27
N THR A 212 16.43 -4.01 0.73
CA THR A 212 15.22 -3.68 1.47
C THR A 212 14.70 -2.33 1.03
N TRP A 213 13.41 -2.20 0.84
CA TRP A 213 12.75 -0.93 0.60
C TRP A 213 11.68 -0.65 1.66
N ILE A 214 11.21 0.59 1.69
CA ILE A 214 10.16 0.98 2.62
C ILE A 214 8.87 1.15 1.83
N VAL A 215 7.83 0.50 2.29
CA VAL A 215 6.49 0.59 1.69
C VAL A 215 5.48 1.04 2.76
N PRO A 216 4.45 1.79 2.38
CA PRO A 216 3.35 2.07 3.29
C PRO A 216 2.44 0.85 3.41
N ASP A 217 1.85 0.62 4.59
CA ASP A 217 0.69 -0.25 4.74
C ASP A 217 -0.60 0.48 4.30
N ASP A 218 -1.75 -0.16 4.48
CA ASP A 218 -3.05 0.40 4.06
C ASP A 218 -3.42 1.68 4.82
N GLU A 219 -2.85 1.89 6.02
CA GLU A 219 -2.99 3.10 6.82
C GLU A 219 -1.87 4.13 6.58
N GLY A 220 -0.96 3.86 5.64
CA GLY A 220 0.14 4.74 5.28
C GLY A 220 1.37 4.65 6.20
N ARG A 221 1.43 3.67 7.13
CA ARG A 221 2.57 3.50 8.03
C ARG A 221 3.75 2.88 7.28
N PRO A 222 4.95 3.45 7.38
CA PRO A 222 6.12 2.91 6.72
C PRO A 222 6.60 1.63 7.41
N PHE A 223 6.90 0.59 6.62
CA PHE A 223 7.57 -0.60 7.12
C PHE A 223 8.60 -1.14 6.12
N ALA A 224 9.61 -1.81 6.65
CA ALA A 224 10.65 -2.42 5.83
C ALA A 224 10.15 -3.72 5.19
N SER A 225 10.43 -3.88 3.90
CA SER A 225 10.10 -5.08 3.14
C SER A 225 11.30 -5.53 2.31
N THR A 226 11.68 -6.78 2.45
CA THR A 226 12.77 -7.36 1.62
C THR A 226 12.36 -7.37 0.16
N VAL A 227 13.29 -7.01 -0.71
CA VAL A 227 13.07 -6.98 -2.16
C VAL A 227 13.08 -8.40 -2.72
N THR A 228 12.00 -8.80 -3.38
CA THR A 228 11.89 -10.08 -4.11
C THR A 228 12.35 -9.95 -5.57
N GLU A 229 12.49 -11.08 -6.27
CA GLU A 229 12.83 -11.10 -7.71
C GLU A 229 11.82 -10.28 -8.53
N GLU A 230 10.53 -10.45 -8.26
CA GLU A 230 9.45 -9.76 -8.98
C GLU A 230 9.49 -8.25 -8.73
N ARG A 231 9.70 -7.86 -7.48
CA ARG A 231 9.80 -6.46 -7.07
C ARG A 231 11.01 -5.77 -7.68
N LEU A 232 12.17 -6.43 -7.68
CA LEU A 232 13.37 -5.89 -8.30
C LEU A 232 13.20 -5.76 -9.82
N ARG A 233 12.59 -6.76 -10.46
CA ARG A 233 12.26 -6.71 -11.90
C ARG A 233 11.36 -5.53 -12.23
N TYR A 234 10.31 -5.34 -11.42
CA TYR A 234 9.40 -4.22 -11.57
C TYR A 234 10.11 -2.87 -11.49
N MET A 235 10.98 -2.68 -10.51
CA MET A 235 11.74 -1.42 -10.35
C MET A 235 12.72 -1.20 -11.49
N LEU A 236 13.42 -2.25 -11.93
CA LEU A 236 14.34 -2.16 -13.07
C LEU A 236 13.63 -1.80 -14.37
N ALA A 237 12.40 -2.25 -14.57
CA ALA A 237 11.58 -1.87 -15.71
C ALA A 237 11.12 -0.40 -15.64
N ARG A 238 11.08 0.21 -14.45
CA ARG A 238 10.72 1.63 -14.27
C ARG A 238 11.87 2.60 -14.43
N ILE A 239 13.10 2.14 -14.20
CA ILE A 239 14.29 3.01 -14.26
C ILE A 239 15.10 2.83 -15.53
N ALA A 240 14.75 1.86 -16.39
CA ALA A 240 15.45 1.60 -17.65
C ALA A 240 14.53 1.02 -18.73
N LEU A 241 14.84 1.34 -19.98
CA LEU A 241 14.27 0.67 -21.15
C LEU A 241 15.07 -0.59 -21.46
N TRP A 242 14.42 -1.75 -21.43
CA TRP A 242 15.06 -3.02 -21.70
C TRP A 242 14.86 -3.42 -23.15
N ARG A 243 15.95 -3.73 -23.84
CA ARG A 243 15.95 -4.08 -25.27
C ARG A 243 16.77 -5.33 -25.54
N ARG A 244 16.39 -6.08 -26.54
CA ARG A 244 17.17 -7.21 -27.06
C ARG A 244 17.33 -7.08 -28.58
N VAL A 245 18.33 -7.74 -29.16
CA VAL A 245 18.47 -7.79 -30.62
C VAL A 245 17.44 -8.76 -31.21
N GLY A 246 16.65 -8.27 -32.14
CA GLY A 246 15.76 -9.08 -32.97
C GLY A 246 16.50 -9.89 -34.04
N ARG A 247 15.77 -10.66 -34.81
CA ARG A 247 16.35 -11.55 -35.84
C ARG A 247 16.99 -10.78 -36.99
N THR A 248 16.53 -9.58 -37.28
CA THR A 248 17.03 -8.69 -38.35
C THR A 248 18.02 -7.67 -37.86
N GLY A 249 18.41 -7.73 -36.56
CA GLY A 249 19.39 -6.82 -35.95
C GLY A 249 18.78 -5.58 -35.28
N GLU A 250 17.48 -5.38 -35.34
CA GLU A 250 16.76 -4.30 -34.67
C GLU A 250 16.72 -4.48 -33.14
N LEU A 251 16.61 -3.37 -32.41
CA LEU A 251 16.44 -3.39 -30.96
C LEU A 251 14.95 -3.40 -30.61
N ILE A 252 14.45 -4.53 -30.16
CA ILE A 252 13.06 -4.71 -29.74
C ILE A 252 12.91 -4.61 -28.21
N PRO A 253 11.82 -4.00 -27.71
CA PRO A 253 11.53 -3.95 -26.28
C PRO A 253 11.41 -5.34 -25.65
N THR A 254 11.85 -5.46 -24.40
CA THR A 254 11.76 -6.70 -23.63
C THR A 254 11.74 -6.39 -22.13
N SER A 255 11.57 -7.39 -21.28
CA SER A 255 11.64 -7.26 -19.83
C SER A 255 13.04 -7.56 -19.29
N PRO A 256 13.39 -7.10 -18.05
CA PRO A 256 14.64 -7.46 -17.37
C PRO A 256 14.80 -8.99 -17.27
N PRO A 257 15.98 -9.55 -17.61
CA PRO A 257 16.21 -11.00 -17.61
C PRO A 257 16.21 -11.60 -16.19
N THR A 258 15.62 -12.78 -16.00
CA THR A 258 15.57 -13.47 -14.69
C THR A 258 16.97 -13.79 -14.14
N ALA A 259 17.90 -14.20 -15.00
CA ALA A 259 19.26 -14.49 -14.58
C ALA A 259 19.98 -13.26 -13.99
N LEU A 260 19.77 -12.09 -14.60
CA LEU A 260 20.29 -10.81 -14.09
C LEU A 260 19.68 -10.47 -12.72
N ILE A 261 18.36 -10.60 -12.58
CA ILE A 261 17.66 -10.31 -11.31
C ILE A 261 18.21 -11.17 -10.16
N LYS A 262 18.35 -12.47 -10.40
CA LYS A 262 18.92 -13.39 -9.40
C LYS A 262 20.36 -13.02 -9.03
N SER A 263 21.18 -12.65 -9.99
CA SER A 263 22.56 -12.22 -9.74
C SER A 263 22.64 -10.90 -8.98
N LEU A 264 21.74 -9.95 -9.26
CA LEU A 264 21.64 -8.72 -8.50
C LEU A 264 21.28 -8.99 -7.03
N LEU A 265 20.29 -9.85 -6.76
CA LEU A 265 19.90 -10.21 -5.39
C LEU A 265 21.00 -11.01 -4.67
N ALA A 266 21.82 -11.75 -5.39
CA ALA A 266 22.95 -12.50 -4.85
C ALA A 266 24.22 -11.64 -4.63
N THR A 267 24.22 -10.37 -5.04
CA THR A 267 25.38 -9.49 -4.85
C THR A 267 25.56 -9.17 -3.35
N PRO A 268 26.70 -9.51 -2.72
CA PRO A 268 26.86 -9.43 -1.26
C PRO A 268 26.82 -7.99 -0.72
N ASP A 269 27.47 -7.05 -1.40
CA ASP A 269 27.46 -5.63 -1.02
C ASP A 269 27.45 -4.73 -2.27
N PRO A 270 26.27 -4.35 -2.72
CA PRO A 270 26.14 -3.48 -3.90
C PRO A 270 26.36 -1.98 -3.60
N GLY A 271 26.77 -1.61 -2.38
CA GLY A 271 26.95 -0.20 -1.98
C GLY A 271 25.65 0.51 -1.59
N LEU A 272 24.61 -0.24 -1.23
CA LEU A 272 23.36 0.35 -0.76
C LEU A 272 23.52 0.99 0.64
N PRO A 273 22.82 2.11 0.91
CA PRO A 273 22.80 2.71 2.24
C PRO A 273 22.21 1.73 3.27
N ILE A 274 22.85 1.67 4.46
CA ILE A 274 22.44 0.74 5.52
C ILE A 274 21.26 1.33 6.28
N LEU A 275 20.18 0.57 6.43
CA LEU A 275 19.02 0.96 7.23
C LEU A 275 18.99 0.19 8.55
N SER A 276 18.95 0.94 9.66
CA SER A 276 18.85 0.39 11.03
C SER A 276 17.54 0.72 11.73
N GLY A 277 16.81 1.72 11.25
CA GLY A 277 15.53 2.15 11.84
C GLY A 277 14.70 3.00 10.89
N ILE A 278 13.39 2.99 11.13
CA ILE A 278 12.40 3.88 10.50
C ILE A 278 11.76 4.67 11.62
N VAL A 279 11.71 5.99 11.48
CA VAL A 279 11.08 6.89 12.43
C VAL A 279 10.11 7.82 11.69
N THR A 280 9.02 8.17 12.35
CA THR A 280 7.95 8.98 11.76
C THR A 280 7.77 10.31 12.48
N THR A 281 8.52 10.50 13.56
CA THR A 281 8.63 11.73 14.32
C THR A 281 10.10 12.12 14.48
N PRO A 282 10.42 13.38 14.76
CA PRO A 282 11.78 13.81 15.09
C PRO A 282 12.35 13.02 16.26
N VAL A 283 13.57 12.50 16.13
CA VAL A 283 14.25 11.73 17.17
C VAL A 283 15.71 12.16 17.25
N PHE A 284 16.38 11.84 18.35
CA PHE A 284 17.81 12.02 18.45
C PHE A 284 18.55 10.91 17.70
N GLY A 285 19.44 11.30 16.79
CA GLY A 285 20.37 10.40 16.11
C GLY A 285 21.60 10.07 16.96
N LEU A 286 22.46 9.21 16.45
CA LEU A 286 23.76 8.93 17.02
C LEU A 286 24.54 10.26 17.19
N GLY A 287 25.11 10.48 18.38
CA GLY A 287 25.83 11.72 18.69
C GLY A 287 24.97 12.84 19.29
N GLY A 288 23.67 12.63 19.49
CA GLY A 288 22.80 13.58 20.19
C GLY A 288 22.20 14.69 19.32
N THR A 289 22.37 14.62 17.99
CA THR A 289 21.72 15.57 17.07
C THR A 289 20.25 15.22 16.90
N LEU A 290 19.35 16.20 17.06
CA LEU A 290 17.94 16.05 16.77
C LEU A 290 17.71 16.03 15.25
N LEU A 291 17.14 14.93 14.75
CA LEU A 291 16.81 14.75 13.34
C LEU A 291 15.44 15.37 13.07
N THR A 292 15.40 16.53 12.42
CA THR A 292 14.18 17.31 12.17
C THR A 292 13.72 17.28 10.71
N GLU A 293 14.64 16.97 9.80
CA GLU A 293 14.37 16.98 8.36
C GLU A 293 13.98 15.57 7.89
N PRO A 294 12.84 15.42 7.18
CA PRO A 294 12.48 14.14 6.56
C PRO A 294 13.52 13.67 5.56
N GLY A 295 13.77 12.36 5.52
CA GLY A 295 14.73 11.75 4.63
C GLY A 295 15.63 10.74 5.33
N TYR A 296 16.60 10.21 4.58
CA TYR A 296 17.58 9.27 5.12
C TYR A 296 18.76 10.01 5.76
N HIS A 297 19.06 9.66 7.00
CA HIS A 297 20.19 10.19 7.78
C HIS A 297 21.31 9.14 7.88
N PRO A 298 22.39 9.27 7.07
CA PRO A 298 23.43 8.24 6.96
C PRO A 298 24.16 7.96 8.27
N ASP A 299 24.47 8.99 9.04
CA ASP A 299 25.20 8.86 10.31
C ASP A 299 24.40 8.07 11.35
N ALA A 300 23.08 8.27 11.40
CA ALA A 300 22.17 7.55 12.26
C ALA A 300 21.68 6.22 11.66
N ARG A 301 21.85 6.02 10.35
CA ARG A 301 21.25 4.92 9.57
C ARG A 301 19.75 4.81 9.73
N LEU A 302 19.08 5.98 9.88
CA LEU A 302 17.65 6.11 10.09
C LEU A 302 16.99 6.74 8.86
N LEU A 303 15.81 6.23 8.51
CA LEU A 303 14.90 6.92 7.59
C LEU A 303 13.85 7.65 8.42
N TYR A 304 13.83 8.98 8.36
CA TYR A 304 12.75 9.78 8.93
C TYR A 304 11.69 10.01 7.84
N HIS A 305 10.55 9.39 8.01
CA HIS A 305 9.37 9.55 7.16
C HIS A 305 8.30 10.30 7.95
N ALA A 306 8.21 11.62 7.76
CA ALA A 306 7.28 12.45 8.53
C ALA A 306 5.82 12.03 8.29
N ILE A 307 5.02 12.07 9.35
CA ILE A 307 3.58 11.84 9.29
C ILE A 307 2.94 12.93 8.43
N PRO A 308 2.01 12.58 7.50
CA PRO A 308 1.34 13.57 6.69
C PRO A 308 0.67 14.67 7.55
N GLY A 309 0.95 15.92 7.22
CA GLY A 309 0.41 17.08 7.96
C GLY A 309 1.17 17.45 9.24
N PHE A 310 2.16 16.67 9.68
CA PHE A 310 3.00 17.03 10.81
C PHE A 310 3.84 18.28 10.48
N LYS A 311 3.75 19.26 11.38
CA LYS A 311 4.57 20.48 11.31
C LYS A 311 5.53 20.47 12.49
N MET A 312 6.83 20.43 12.20
CA MET A 312 7.85 20.49 13.22
C MET A 312 7.75 21.79 14.01
N PRO A 313 7.52 21.73 15.34
CA PRO A 313 7.58 22.92 16.19
C PRO A 313 9.03 23.41 16.30
N SER A 314 9.20 24.70 16.57
CA SER A 314 10.52 25.25 16.89
C SER A 314 11.03 24.67 18.22
N VAL A 315 12.15 23.98 18.17
CA VAL A 315 12.81 23.42 19.37
C VAL A 315 14.04 24.29 19.65
N PRO A 316 14.06 25.00 20.80
CA PRO A 316 15.21 25.85 21.15
C PRO A 316 16.42 24.97 21.52
N GLU A 317 17.60 25.37 21.06
CA GLU A 317 18.86 24.69 21.44
C GLU A 317 19.14 24.77 22.94
N GLN A 318 18.74 25.86 23.56
CA GLN A 318 18.87 26.11 25.02
C GLN A 318 17.50 26.50 25.58
N PRO A 319 16.68 25.53 25.99
CA PRO A 319 15.36 25.82 26.54
C PRO A 319 15.46 26.53 27.91
N THR A 320 14.58 27.49 28.15
CA THR A 320 14.46 28.13 29.46
C THR A 320 13.86 27.17 30.50
N LEU A 321 14.03 27.51 31.80
CA LEU A 321 13.42 26.72 32.88
C LEU A 321 11.88 26.70 32.76
N GLU A 322 11.28 27.78 32.33
CA GLU A 322 9.84 27.90 32.09
C GLU A 322 9.40 26.93 30.99
N GLN A 323 10.07 26.91 29.82
CA GLN A 323 9.78 25.99 28.71
C GLN A 323 9.94 24.52 29.14
N ILE A 324 10.96 24.19 29.95
CA ILE A 324 11.13 22.83 30.48
C ILE A 324 9.99 22.49 31.46
N THR A 325 9.56 23.43 32.26
CA THR A 325 8.46 23.25 33.23
C THR A 325 7.13 23.03 32.50
N ASP A 326 6.85 23.82 31.47
CA ASP A 326 5.65 23.69 30.64
C ASP A 326 5.62 22.36 29.93
N ALA A 327 6.72 21.95 29.29
CA ALA A 327 6.83 20.63 28.64
C ALA A 327 6.63 19.46 29.64
N ARG A 328 7.18 19.59 30.83
CA ARG A 328 6.96 18.60 31.92
C ARG A 328 5.48 18.55 32.31
N ASN A 329 4.84 19.70 32.54
CA ASN A 329 3.42 19.76 32.93
C ASN A 329 2.52 19.18 31.82
N LEU A 330 2.79 19.48 30.55
CA LEU A 330 2.10 18.87 29.43
C LEU A 330 2.14 17.33 29.48
N LEU A 331 3.29 16.74 29.79
CA LEU A 331 3.43 15.28 29.89
C LEU A 331 2.79 14.71 31.15
N GLN A 332 2.98 15.37 32.31
CA GLN A 332 2.56 14.84 33.61
C GLN A 332 1.08 15.08 33.91
N ASP A 333 0.58 16.23 33.57
CA ASP A 333 -0.74 16.68 33.95
C ASP A 333 -1.76 16.55 32.80
N ASP A 334 -1.43 17.01 31.60
CA ASP A 334 -2.35 16.98 30.48
C ASP A 334 -2.41 15.59 29.81
N LEU A 335 -1.25 14.95 29.56
CA LEU A 335 -1.22 13.65 28.89
C LEU A 335 -1.48 12.48 29.85
N LEU A 336 -0.81 12.46 31.00
CA LEU A 336 -0.80 11.33 31.94
C LEU A 336 -1.63 11.56 33.21
N GLY A 337 -2.24 12.74 33.38
CA GLY A 337 -2.93 13.12 34.60
C GLY A 337 -4.09 12.21 34.99
N ASP A 338 -4.88 11.78 34.02
CA ASP A 338 -6.07 10.97 34.26
C ASP A 338 -5.79 9.45 34.33
N PHE A 339 -4.56 9.00 34.07
CA PHE A 339 -4.21 7.58 34.21
C PHE A 339 -4.05 7.21 35.70
N PRO A 340 -4.63 6.07 36.15
CA PRO A 340 -4.70 5.67 37.54
C PRO A 340 -3.37 5.04 38.03
N PHE A 341 -2.27 5.79 38.02
CA PHE A 341 -1.00 5.33 38.58
C PHE A 341 -1.09 5.13 40.10
N THR A 342 -0.53 4.05 40.60
CA THR A 342 -0.55 3.76 42.05
C THR A 342 0.56 4.49 42.80
N SER A 343 1.58 5.00 42.09
CA SER A 343 2.69 5.74 42.64
C SER A 343 3.33 6.74 41.68
N LEU A 344 4.09 7.68 42.21
CA LEU A 344 4.89 8.61 41.38
C LEU A 344 5.98 7.88 40.56
N ALA A 345 6.48 6.75 41.07
CA ALA A 345 7.47 5.94 40.35
C ALA A 345 6.88 5.35 39.04
N GLU A 346 5.64 4.87 39.09
CA GLU A 346 4.97 4.32 37.92
C GLU A 346 4.69 5.40 36.86
N ARG A 347 4.26 6.59 37.28
CA ARG A 347 4.14 7.75 36.40
C ARG A 347 5.49 8.10 35.77
N ALA A 348 6.58 8.09 36.54
CA ALA A 348 7.93 8.34 36.02
C ALA A 348 8.36 7.27 35.01
N HIS A 349 7.99 6.00 35.22
CA HIS A 349 8.23 4.92 34.25
C HIS A 349 7.46 5.13 32.94
N ALA A 350 6.21 5.59 32.97
CA ALA A 350 5.43 5.92 31.77
C ALA A 350 6.07 7.06 30.96
N ILE A 351 6.55 8.11 31.64
CA ILE A 351 7.31 9.20 31.01
C ILE A 351 8.63 8.68 30.43
N SER A 352 9.33 7.81 31.14
CA SER A 352 10.56 7.17 30.66
C SER A 352 10.34 6.35 29.43
N LEU A 353 9.23 5.60 29.36
CA LEU A 353 8.83 4.85 28.17
C LEU A 353 8.59 5.78 26.96
N LEU A 354 7.87 6.87 27.16
CA LEU A 354 7.66 7.88 26.11
C LEU A 354 8.98 8.49 25.63
N LEU A 355 9.83 8.95 26.56
CA LEU A 355 11.12 9.57 26.22
C LEU A 355 12.08 8.57 25.54
N LEU A 356 12.02 7.30 25.90
CA LEU A 356 12.85 6.26 25.32
C LEU A 356 12.70 6.20 23.79
N GLY A 357 11.48 6.35 23.26
CA GLY A 357 11.25 6.37 21.82
C GLY A 357 12.03 7.46 21.08
N PHE A 358 12.18 8.63 21.69
CA PHE A 358 12.95 9.75 21.11
C PHE A 358 14.46 9.58 21.22
N VAL A 359 14.95 8.89 22.25
CA VAL A 359 16.39 8.74 22.52
C VAL A 359 16.92 7.33 22.25
N ARG A 360 16.09 6.44 21.71
CA ARG A 360 16.46 5.03 21.51
C ARG A 360 17.74 4.84 20.69
N ALA A 361 17.99 5.71 19.73
CA ALA A 361 19.19 5.65 18.90
C ALA A 361 20.48 6.02 19.66
N LEU A 362 20.38 6.76 20.77
CA LEU A 362 21.53 7.10 21.62
C LEU A 362 21.99 5.91 22.48
N ILE A 363 21.09 4.93 22.70
CA ILE A 363 21.37 3.78 23.55
C ILE A 363 21.99 2.66 22.71
N ASN A 364 23.26 2.39 23.00
CA ASN A 364 23.97 1.29 22.37
C ASN A 364 23.76 0.00 23.20
N GLY A 365 22.78 -0.80 22.82
CA GLY A 365 22.43 -2.04 23.48
C GLY A 365 20.94 -2.27 23.59
N SER A 366 20.57 -3.25 24.42
CA SER A 366 19.18 -3.59 24.71
C SER A 366 18.54 -2.58 25.68
N THR A 367 17.23 -2.54 25.68
CA THR A 367 16.39 -1.80 26.64
C THR A 367 15.45 -2.78 27.34
N PRO A 368 15.03 -2.51 28.58
CA PRO A 368 14.16 -3.42 29.30
C PRO A 368 12.78 -3.52 28.64
N LEU A 369 12.06 -4.59 28.98
CA LEU A 369 10.64 -4.71 28.68
C LEU A 369 9.87 -3.77 29.62
N HIS A 370 9.05 -2.89 29.06
CA HIS A 370 8.13 -2.08 29.83
C HIS A 370 6.82 -2.83 30.04
N LEU A 371 6.54 -3.20 31.30
CA LEU A 371 5.31 -3.88 31.64
C LEU A 371 4.29 -2.88 32.17
N ILE A 372 3.07 -2.92 31.60
CA ILE A 372 1.92 -2.20 32.12
C ILE A 372 0.96 -3.22 32.72
N GLU A 373 1.05 -3.35 34.02
CA GLU A 373 0.21 -4.22 34.82
C GLU A 373 -1.12 -3.55 35.14
N LYS A 374 -2.20 -4.29 35.08
CA LYS A 374 -3.55 -3.82 35.42
C LYS A 374 -4.29 -4.86 36.25
N PRO A 375 -5.04 -4.42 37.28
CA PRO A 375 -5.76 -5.35 38.16
C PRO A 375 -7.02 -5.92 37.50
N SER A 376 -7.59 -5.19 36.51
CA SER A 376 -8.80 -5.59 35.81
C SER A 376 -8.85 -5.03 34.40
N PRO A 377 -9.62 -5.63 33.49
CA PRO A 377 -9.89 -5.08 32.15
C PRO A 377 -10.53 -3.70 32.23
N GLY A 378 -10.23 -2.83 31.26
CA GLY A 378 -10.85 -1.51 31.16
C GLY A 378 -10.17 -0.38 31.95
N THR A 379 -9.00 -0.60 32.56
CA THR A 379 -8.25 0.40 33.32
C THR A 379 -7.35 1.31 32.48
N GLY A 380 -7.45 1.27 31.14
CA GLY A 380 -6.74 2.21 30.26
C GLY A 380 -5.33 1.82 29.83
N ALA A 381 -4.81 0.61 30.16
CA ALA A 381 -3.44 0.23 29.81
C ALA A 381 -3.18 0.26 28.28
N THR A 382 -4.08 -0.30 27.48
CA THR A 382 -3.95 -0.25 26.02
C THR A 382 -4.08 1.17 25.49
N LEU A 383 -4.97 2.00 26.07
CA LEU A 383 -5.10 3.42 25.72
C LEU A 383 -3.80 4.19 25.98
N MET A 384 -3.11 3.92 27.09
CA MET A 384 -1.82 4.55 27.38
C MET A 384 -0.76 4.15 26.35
N VAL A 385 -0.70 2.88 25.97
CA VAL A 385 0.21 2.42 24.92
C VAL A 385 -0.13 3.06 23.59
N ASP A 386 -1.41 3.15 23.24
CA ASP A 386 -1.84 3.80 21.99
C ASP A 386 -1.53 5.29 21.97
N ALA A 387 -1.70 5.99 23.09
CA ALA A 387 -1.32 7.41 23.20
C ALA A 387 0.20 7.60 23.02
N ILE A 388 1.03 6.81 23.71
CA ILE A 388 2.49 6.84 23.57
C ILE A 388 2.90 6.48 22.14
N SER A 389 2.30 5.43 21.56
CA SER A 389 2.55 5.02 20.18
C SER A 389 2.20 6.11 19.18
N THR A 390 1.04 6.72 19.34
CA THR A 390 0.60 7.81 18.44
C THR A 390 1.57 8.98 18.49
N ILE A 391 2.09 9.32 19.65
CA ILE A 391 3.12 10.38 19.80
C ILE A 391 4.42 9.96 19.09
N LEU A 392 4.83 8.71 19.20
CA LEU A 392 6.10 8.22 18.66
C LEU A 392 6.04 7.83 17.18
N THR A 393 4.88 7.37 16.68
CA THR A 393 4.76 6.79 15.35
C THR A 393 3.63 7.39 14.50
N GLY A 394 2.82 8.27 15.08
CA GLY A 394 1.64 8.86 14.43
C GLY A 394 0.42 7.96 14.34
N THR A 395 0.52 6.74 14.82
CA THR A 395 -0.57 5.74 14.78
C THR A 395 -0.54 4.86 16.02
N GLY A 396 -1.64 4.15 16.29
CA GLY A 396 -1.66 3.11 17.32
C GLY A 396 -0.68 1.96 17.02
N THR A 397 -0.33 1.20 18.04
CA THR A 397 0.65 0.12 17.94
C THR A 397 0.05 -1.17 17.39
N LEU A 398 0.77 -1.82 16.49
CA LEU A 398 0.42 -3.16 16.03
C LEU A 398 0.73 -4.20 17.12
N VAL A 399 -0.30 -4.95 17.50
CA VAL A 399 -0.24 -5.95 18.57
C VAL A 399 0.44 -7.23 18.10
N MET A 400 1.30 -7.77 18.95
CA MET A 400 1.78 -9.14 18.87
C MET A 400 1.16 -9.94 20.03
N THR A 401 0.46 -11.02 19.72
CA THR A 401 -0.12 -11.88 20.77
C THR A 401 0.93 -12.78 21.40
N GLU A 402 0.74 -13.13 22.68
CA GLU A 402 1.58 -14.13 23.35
C GLU A 402 1.54 -15.49 22.62
N SER A 403 2.56 -16.30 22.81
CA SER A 403 2.58 -17.70 22.39
C SER A 403 2.93 -18.60 23.56
N ARG A 404 2.37 -19.81 23.57
CA ARG A 404 2.72 -20.86 24.56
C ARG A 404 3.93 -21.68 24.13
N ASP A 405 4.28 -21.62 22.84
CA ASP A 405 5.38 -22.35 22.25
C ASP A 405 6.54 -21.41 21.93
N ASP A 406 7.75 -21.78 22.35
CA ASP A 406 8.95 -20.97 22.14
C ASP A 406 9.35 -20.90 20.66
N GLU A 407 9.04 -21.92 19.86
CA GLU A 407 9.26 -21.89 18.41
C GLU A 407 8.37 -20.83 17.74
N GLU A 408 7.12 -20.70 18.18
CA GLU A 408 6.21 -19.65 17.70
C GLU A 408 6.67 -18.26 18.17
N TRP A 409 7.23 -18.11 19.36
CA TRP A 409 7.88 -16.88 19.79
C TRP A 409 9.01 -16.47 18.85
N ARG A 410 9.90 -17.41 18.52
CA ARG A 410 11.02 -17.19 17.58
C ARG A 410 10.52 -16.71 16.24
N LYS A 411 9.51 -17.38 15.65
CA LYS A 411 8.92 -17.00 14.36
C LYS A 411 8.33 -15.60 14.38
N ARG A 412 7.56 -15.25 15.41
CA ARG A 412 6.92 -13.95 15.57
C ARG A 412 7.93 -12.83 15.79
N ILE A 413 8.91 -13.04 16.65
CA ILE A 413 10.00 -12.08 16.88
C ILE A 413 10.77 -11.83 15.58
N THR A 414 11.16 -12.88 14.86
CA THR A 414 11.86 -12.76 13.58
C THR A 414 11.03 -12.00 12.55
N ALA A 415 9.74 -12.33 12.41
CA ALA A 415 8.85 -11.65 11.49
C ALA A 415 8.66 -10.17 11.82
N LYS A 416 8.52 -9.83 13.11
CA LYS A 416 8.38 -8.45 13.57
C LYS A 416 9.67 -7.65 13.36
N LEU A 417 10.82 -8.15 13.78
CA LEU A 417 12.08 -7.44 13.68
C LEU A 417 12.52 -7.19 12.22
N ARG A 418 12.10 -8.05 11.28
CA ARG A 418 12.32 -7.81 9.84
C ARG A 418 11.59 -6.57 9.31
N GLN A 419 10.52 -6.14 9.94
CA GLN A 419 9.79 -4.92 9.58
C GLN A 419 10.44 -3.64 10.11
N ILE A 420 11.47 -3.76 10.94
CA ILE A 420 12.19 -2.67 11.62
C ILE A 420 11.21 -1.79 12.42
N PRO A 421 10.43 -2.36 13.36
CA PRO A 421 9.43 -1.62 14.11
C PRO A 421 10.09 -0.69 15.15
N ALA A 422 9.47 0.47 15.41
CA ALA A 422 9.86 1.33 16.54
C ALA A 422 9.43 0.73 17.88
N ILE A 423 8.25 0.11 17.92
CA ILE A 423 7.63 -0.48 19.10
C ILE A 423 7.17 -1.90 18.77
N VAL A 424 7.33 -2.82 19.73
CA VAL A 424 6.72 -4.15 19.73
C VAL A 424 5.86 -4.28 20.98
N LEU A 425 4.54 -4.38 20.79
CA LEU A 425 3.58 -4.55 21.88
C LEU A 425 3.14 -6.01 21.98
N ILE A 426 3.32 -6.61 23.16
CA ILE A 426 2.75 -7.90 23.56
C ILE A 426 1.53 -7.58 24.42
N ASP A 427 0.32 -7.65 23.81
CA ASP A 427 -0.89 -7.21 24.52
C ASP A 427 -1.61 -8.36 25.22
N ASN A 428 -2.19 -8.02 26.37
CA ASN A 428 -3.09 -8.87 27.15
C ASN A 428 -2.49 -10.22 27.57
N GLN A 429 -1.28 -10.15 28.14
CA GLN A 429 -0.60 -11.29 28.75
C GLN A 429 -1.49 -11.96 29.82
N ARG A 430 -1.80 -13.25 29.66
CA ARG A 430 -2.76 -13.96 30.51
C ARG A 430 -2.15 -15.04 31.40
N GLY A 431 -0.95 -15.46 31.11
CA GLY A 431 -0.28 -16.53 31.81
C GLY A 431 1.08 -16.12 32.36
N LYS A 432 1.88 -17.12 32.75
CA LYS A 432 3.26 -16.90 33.11
C LYS A 432 4.08 -16.64 31.84
N LEU A 433 4.68 -15.47 31.74
CA LEU A 433 5.61 -15.16 30.67
C LEU A 433 6.95 -15.85 30.94
N ASP A 434 7.22 -16.89 30.20
CA ASP A 434 8.41 -17.72 30.33
C ASP A 434 8.85 -18.19 28.91
N SER A 435 9.60 -17.35 28.21
CA SER A 435 10.09 -17.64 26.88
C SER A 435 11.59 -17.34 26.78
N PRO A 436 12.43 -18.36 26.61
CA PRO A 436 13.85 -18.19 26.32
C PRO A 436 14.11 -17.34 25.08
N ALA A 437 13.29 -17.45 24.03
CA ALA A 437 13.40 -16.65 22.84
C ALA A 437 13.17 -15.17 23.12
N LEU A 438 12.12 -14.83 23.87
CA LEU A 438 11.85 -13.45 24.25
C LEU A 438 12.94 -12.90 25.18
N ALA A 439 13.38 -13.70 26.16
CA ALA A 439 14.48 -13.34 27.06
C ALA A 439 15.77 -12.99 26.30
N ALA A 440 16.10 -13.79 25.27
CA ALA A 440 17.23 -13.51 24.38
C ALA A 440 17.03 -12.23 23.59
N ALA A 441 15.84 -11.99 23.03
CA ALA A 441 15.53 -10.78 22.28
C ALA A 441 15.58 -9.50 23.14
N LEU A 442 15.26 -9.60 24.42
CA LEU A 442 15.31 -8.47 25.35
C LEU A 442 16.74 -8.07 25.79
N THR A 443 17.71 -8.98 25.63
CA THR A 443 19.07 -8.75 26.16
C THR A 443 20.15 -8.65 25.11
N ALA A 444 19.91 -9.20 23.90
CA ALA A 444 20.87 -9.18 22.82
C ALA A 444 20.77 -7.89 21.98
N PRO A 445 21.89 -7.34 21.48
CA PRO A 445 21.85 -6.23 20.53
C PRO A 445 21.40 -6.66 19.12
N PHE A 446 21.45 -7.97 18.83
CA PHE A 446 21.06 -8.58 17.56
C PHE A 446 20.27 -9.84 17.82
N TRP A 447 19.23 -10.05 17.03
CA TRP A 447 18.49 -11.28 16.92
C TRP A 447 19.03 -12.11 15.76
N GLU A 448 19.35 -13.37 16.02
CA GLU A 448 19.78 -14.30 14.97
C GLU A 448 18.86 -15.52 14.95
N ASP A 449 18.25 -15.77 13.80
CA ASP A 449 17.37 -16.92 13.63
C ASP A 449 17.30 -17.35 12.15
N ARG A 450 16.75 -18.54 11.91
CA ARG A 450 16.52 -19.07 10.56
C ARG A 450 15.32 -18.40 9.92
N ILE A 451 15.42 -18.11 8.63
CA ILE A 451 14.26 -17.61 7.86
C ILE A 451 13.33 -18.80 7.59
N LEU A 452 12.03 -18.63 7.93
CA LEU A 452 11.02 -19.65 7.68
C LEU A 452 10.93 -20.00 6.19
N GLY A 453 11.01 -21.30 5.86
CA GLY A 453 10.95 -21.80 4.48
C GLY A 453 12.26 -21.72 3.69
N ILE A 454 13.33 -21.18 4.28
CA ILE A 454 14.66 -21.08 3.65
C ILE A 454 15.71 -21.56 4.64
N SER A 455 16.76 -22.28 4.14
CA SER A 455 17.87 -22.76 4.98
C SER A 455 18.92 -21.69 5.22
N GLU A 456 18.51 -20.44 5.46
CA GLU A 456 19.39 -19.29 5.70
C GLU A 456 19.14 -18.68 7.07
N THR A 457 20.19 -18.16 7.68
CA THR A 457 20.14 -17.44 8.94
C THR A 457 20.14 -15.93 8.67
N ILE A 458 19.28 -15.19 9.38
CA ILE A 458 19.24 -13.73 9.34
C ILE A 458 19.69 -13.15 10.68
N ARG A 459 20.44 -12.05 10.63
CA ARG A 459 20.88 -11.30 11.80
C ARG A 459 20.26 -9.91 11.79
N LEU A 460 19.33 -9.67 12.69
CA LEU A 460 18.51 -8.45 12.77
C LEU A 460 18.95 -7.57 13.96
N PRO A 461 19.20 -6.28 13.79
CA PRO A 461 19.44 -5.39 14.92
C PRO A 461 18.14 -5.22 15.74
N ILE A 462 18.25 -5.28 17.07
CA ILE A 462 17.12 -5.02 17.96
C ILE A 462 17.18 -3.55 18.37
N ARG A 463 16.33 -2.73 17.75
CA ARG A 463 16.23 -1.28 18.00
C ARG A 463 14.85 -0.83 18.45
N CYS A 464 13.90 -1.75 18.54
CA CYS A 464 12.55 -1.46 19.03
C CYS A 464 12.51 -1.30 20.55
N THR A 465 11.46 -0.63 21.00
CA THR A 465 11.04 -0.61 22.41
C THR A 465 10.04 -1.74 22.64
N TRP A 466 10.28 -2.56 23.65
CA TRP A 466 9.42 -3.67 24.01
C TRP A 466 8.42 -3.24 25.08
N ILE A 467 7.14 -3.47 24.83
CA ILE A 467 6.04 -3.17 25.77
C ILE A 467 5.20 -4.44 25.94
N ALA A 468 4.79 -4.73 27.15
CA ALA A 468 3.79 -5.76 27.45
C ALA A 468 2.67 -5.18 28.31
N THR A 469 1.44 -5.65 28.09
CA THR A 469 0.31 -5.37 28.97
C THR A 469 -0.25 -6.68 29.52
N GLY A 470 -0.76 -6.66 30.72
CA GLY A 470 -1.33 -7.87 31.32
C GLY A 470 -2.21 -7.60 32.55
N ASN A 471 -3.13 -8.54 32.83
CA ASN A 471 -3.93 -8.54 34.05
C ASN A 471 -3.25 -9.46 35.06
N ASN A 472 -2.58 -8.88 36.08
CA ASN A 472 -1.79 -9.62 37.05
C ASN A 472 -0.85 -10.65 36.41
N PRO A 473 0.02 -10.25 35.47
CA PRO A 473 0.88 -11.18 34.75
C PRO A 473 1.93 -11.78 35.66
N GLU A 474 2.24 -13.05 35.49
CA GLU A 474 3.33 -13.73 36.17
C GLU A 474 4.57 -13.79 35.28
N PHE A 475 5.74 -13.72 35.85
CA PHE A 475 7.03 -13.84 35.18
C PHE A 475 7.85 -14.97 35.73
N SER A 476 8.60 -15.66 34.86
CA SER A 476 9.68 -16.50 35.34
C SER A 476 10.79 -15.65 36.01
N ASN A 477 11.59 -16.26 36.88
CA ASN A 477 12.73 -15.57 37.50
C ASN A 477 13.71 -15.00 36.45
N GLU A 478 13.79 -15.62 35.29
CA GLU A 478 14.62 -15.14 34.19
C GLU A 478 14.01 -13.89 33.53
N MET A 479 12.74 -13.95 33.20
CA MET A 479 12.04 -12.81 32.59
C MET A 479 11.96 -11.59 33.50
N ALA A 480 11.79 -11.80 34.81
CA ALA A 480 11.72 -10.72 35.80
C ALA A 480 13.03 -9.89 35.96
N ARG A 481 14.12 -10.36 35.35
CA ARG A 481 15.42 -9.68 35.35
C ARG A 481 15.72 -8.92 34.06
N ARG A 482 14.79 -8.96 33.10
CA ARG A 482 14.93 -8.40 31.74
C ARG A 482 14.04 -7.17 31.55
#